data_7bacdeec1920c440f3ea2da6ae9d1240
#
_entry.id   7bacdeec1920c440f3ea2da6ae9d1240
#
_cell.length_a   1.000
_cell.length_b   1.000
_cell.length_c   1.000
_cell.angle_alpha   90.00
_cell.angle_beta   90.00
_cell.angle_gamma   90.00
#
_symmetry.space_group_name_H-M   'P 1'
#
loop_
_entity.id
_entity.type
_entity.pdbx_description
1 polymer ?
#
loop_
_entity_poly.entity_id
_entity_poly.type
_entity_poly.pdbx_seq_one_letter_code
_entity_poly.pdbx_strand_id
1 'polypeptide(L)'
;MRKREMSYSDYGITEDEVRYIKDFCQNADDEQQKLIKYALSELVPYIAPYVYYSLVDNLSYEDICAKNYLYIGKGDFYGHRIQGMAAIKRWMILYGIWEM
;
A
#
# COMPACT_ATOMS: atom_id res chain seq x y z
N MET A 1 -5.65 -14.39 8.08
CA MET A 1 -4.76 -14.91 7.03
C MET A 1 -3.39 -14.28 7.13
N ARG A 2 -2.37 -15.09 7.06
CA ARG A 2 -0.99 -14.59 7.10
C ARG A 2 -0.57 -14.09 5.72
N LYS A 3 0.09 -12.93 5.69
CA LYS A 3 0.54 -12.30 4.45
C LYS A 3 2.05 -12.35 4.26
N ARG A 4 2.81 -12.74 5.31
CA ARG A 4 4.28 -12.65 5.29
C ARG A 4 4.94 -13.49 4.19
N GLU A 5 4.28 -14.55 3.73
CA GLU A 5 4.84 -15.41 2.70
C GLU A 5 4.46 -14.97 1.28
N MET A 6 3.62 -13.97 1.18
CA MET A 6 3.24 -13.42 -0.12
C MET A 6 4.32 -12.46 -0.61
N SER A 7 4.56 -12.47 -1.91
CA SER A 7 5.54 -11.59 -2.55
C SER A 7 4.84 -10.69 -3.57
N TYR A 8 5.61 -9.76 -4.13
CA TYR A 8 5.06 -8.88 -5.17
C TYR A 8 4.52 -9.68 -6.36
N SER A 9 5.22 -10.75 -6.76
CA SER A 9 4.78 -11.56 -7.90
C SER A 9 3.48 -12.29 -7.62
N ASP A 10 3.18 -12.62 -6.36
CA ASP A 10 1.92 -13.26 -6.00
C ASP A 10 0.72 -12.36 -6.28
N TYR A 11 0.93 -11.05 -6.35
CA TYR A 11 -0.10 -10.07 -6.67
C TYR A 11 0.08 -9.48 -8.06
N GLY A 12 1.00 -10.03 -8.87
CA GLY A 12 1.20 -9.57 -10.24
C GLY A 12 1.87 -8.21 -10.34
N ILE A 13 2.76 -7.88 -9.40
CA ILE A 13 3.46 -6.60 -9.37
C ILE A 13 4.96 -6.83 -9.53
N THR A 14 5.60 -6.07 -10.43
CA THR A 14 7.06 -6.11 -10.61
C THR A 14 7.74 -5.11 -9.67
N GLU A 15 9.06 -5.24 -9.50
CA GLU A 15 9.81 -4.29 -8.70
C GLU A 15 9.77 -2.87 -9.26
N ASP A 16 9.77 -2.73 -10.58
CA ASP A 16 9.65 -1.41 -11.21
C ASP A 16 8.28 -0.79 -10.92
N GLU A 17 7.24 -1.60 -10.95
CA GLU A 17 5.90 -1.14 -10.61
C GLU A 17 5.80 -0.73 -9.14
N VAL A 18 6.49 -1.45 -8.25
CA VAL A 18 6.53 -1.07 -6.83
C VAL A 18 7.11 0.33 -6.68
N ARG A 19 8.22 0.62 -7.35
CA ARG A 19 8.82 1.94 -7.30
C ARG A 19 7.88 3.01 -7.85
N TYR A 20 7.22 2.71 -8.95
CA TYR A 20 6.27 3.63 -9.58
C TYR A 20 5.11 3.94 -8.63
N ILE A 21 4.55 2.91 -7.99
CA ILE A 21 3.43 3.08 -7.05
C ILE A 21 3.88 3.89 -5.83
N LYS A 22 5.06 3.60 -5.28
CA LYS A 22 5.58 4.37 -4.15
C LYS A 22 5.76 5.84 -4.50
N ASP A 23 6.32 6.14 -5.66
CA ASP A 23 6.49 7.51 -6.12
C ASP A 23 5.14 8.21 -6.27
N PHE A 24 4.17 7.52 -6.85
CA PHE A 24 2.82 8.05 -6.97
C PHE A 24 2.25 8.42 -5.62
N CYS A 25 2.36 7.52 -4.64
CA CYS A 25 1.81 7.74 -3.31
C CYS A 25 2.51 8.88 -2.58
N GLN A 26 3.84 8.95 -2.68
CA GLN A 26 4.61 9.97 -1.96
C GLN A 26 4.45 11.36 -2.54
N ASN A 27 4.07 11.47 -3.81
CA ASN A 27 3.86 12.75 -4.49
C ASN A 27 2.39 13.05 -4.77
N ALA A 28 1.48 12.29 -4.15
CA ALA A 28 0.05 12.39 -4.44
C ALA A 28 -0.53 13.74 -3.96
N ASP A 29 -1.31 14.37 -4.83
CA ASP A 29 -2.12 15.53 -4.46
C ASP A 29 -3.40 15.07 -3.75
N ASP A 30 -4.28 16.02 -3.40
CA ASP A 30 -5.50 15.70 -2.64
C ASP A 30 -6.40 14.69 -3.36
N GLU A 31 -6.57 14.84 -4.67
CA GLU A 31 -7.41 13.92 -5.46
C GLU A 31 -6.78 12.54 -5.55
N GLN A 32 -5.46 12.50 -5.76
CA GLN A 32 -4.73 11.23 -5.82
C GLN A 32 -4.75 10.52 -4.48
N GLN A 33 -4.67 11.26 -3.36
CA GLN A 33 -4.77 10.68 -2.03
C GLN A 33 -6.14 10.04 -1.80
N LYS A 34 -7.21 10.64 -2.33
CA LYS A 34 -8.54 10.05 -2.24
C LYS A 34 -8.59 8.71 -2.99
N LEU A 35 -8.00 8.65 -4.18
CA LEU A 35 -7.92 7.42 -4.96
C LEU A 35 -7.18 6.34 -4.18
N ILE A 36 -6.04 6.71 -3.56
CA ILE A 36 -5.26 5.78 -2.75
C ILE A 36 -6.12 5.24 -1.59
N LYS A 37 -6.85 6.10 -0.90
CA LYS A 37 -7.73 5.69 0.20
C LYS A 37 -8.83 4.74 -0.28
N TYR A 38 -9.43 5.01 -1.42
CA TYR A 38 -10.43 4.12 -2.00
C TYR A 38 -9.83 2.75 -2.30
N ALA A 39 -8.65 2.73 -2.92
CA ALA A 39 -7.98 1.47 -3.23
C ALA A 39 -7.70 0.68 -1.96
N LEU A 40 -7.20 1.35 -0.93
CA LEU A 40 -6.84 0.69 0.32
C LEU A 40 -8.06 0.26 1.14
N SER A 41 -9.27 0.71 0.78
CA SER A 41 -10.48 0.24 1.44
C SER A 41 -10.76 -1.25 1.18
N GLU A 42 -10.03 -1.85 0.24
CA GLU A 42 -10.09 -3.31 0.02
C GLU A 42 -9.35 -4.08 1.12
N LEU A 43 -8.51 -3.42 1.89
CA LEU A 43 -7.77 -4.06 2.98
C LEU A 43 -8.63 -4.19 4.24
N VAL A 44 -8.15 -5.01 5.17
CA VAL A 44 -8.76 -5.09 6.50
C VAL A 44 -8.82 -3.68 7.10
N PRO A 45 -9.98 -3.23 7.58
CA PRO A 45 -10.14 -1.84 8.07
C PRO A 45 -9.17 -1.42 9.15
N TYR A 46 -8.76 -2.35 10.02
CA TYR A 46 -7.78 -2.05 11.06
C TYR A 46 -6.42 -1.67 10.47
N ILE A 47 -6.03 -2.30 9.36
CA ILE A 47 -4.70 -2.17 8.77
C ILE A 47 -4.64 -1.06 7.71
N ALA A 48 -5.74 -0.79 7.03
CA ALA A 48 -5.76 0.14 5.90
C ALA A 48 -5.15 1.51 6.21
N PRO A 49 -5.47 2.18 7.35
CA PRO A 49 -4.88 3.50 7.63
C PRO A 49 -3.36 3.44 7.78
N TYR A 50 -2.83 2.37 8.36
CA TYR A 50 -1.38 2.26 8.57
C TYR A 50 -0.65 1.98 7.27
N VAL A 51 -1.25 1.21 6.36
CA VAL A 51 -0.69 1.02 5.03
C VAL A 51 -0.69 2.35 4.27
N TYR A 52 -1.77 3.12 4.40
CA TYR A 52 -1.85 4.45 3.80
C TYR A 52 -0.69 5.35 4.28
N TYR A 53 -0.47 5.42 5.59
CA TYR A 53 0.60 6.25 6.14
C TYR A 53 1.98 5.74 5.70
N SER A 54 2.16 4.42 5.62
CA SER A 54 3.41 3.86 5.14
C SER A 54 3.72 4.27 3.71
N LEU A 55 2.72 4.26 2.83
CA LEU A 55 2.90 4.57 1.41
C LEU A 55 2.98 6.07 1.15
N VAL A 56 2.09 6.85 1.74
CA VAL A 56 1.98 8.29 1.45
C VAL A 56 3.01 9.09 2.24
N ASP A 57 3.21 8.77 3.50
CA ASP A 57 4.13 9.48 4.39
C ASP A 57 5.50 8.82 4.47
N ASN A 58 5.71 7.76 3.71
CA ASN A 58 6.98 7.03 3.65
C ASN A 58 7.44 6.53 5.03
N LEU A 59 6.52 5.95 5.79
CA LEU A 59 6.82 5.43 7.13
C LEU A 59 7.06 3.93 7.08
N SER A 60 8.08 3.47 7.80
CA SER A 60 8.34 2.04 7.97
C SER A 60 7.40 1.46 9.02
N TYR A 61 7.38 0.11 9.11
CA TYR A 61 6.65 -0.56 10.18
C TYR A 61 7.14 -0.07 11.55
N GLU A 62 8.46 0.07 11.72
CA GLU A 62 9.05 0.54 12.96
C GLU A 62 8.62 1.96 13.30
N ASP A 63 8.56 2.84 12.30
CA ASP A 63 8.10 4.22 12.50
C ASP A 63 6.67 4.27 13.00
N ILE A 64 5.82 3.43 12.43
CA ILE A 64 4.41 3.36 12.81
C ILE A 64 4.27 2.81 14.23
N CYS A 65 5.01 1.74 14.56
CA CYS A 65 4.95 1.11 15.87
C CYS A 65 5.50 2.01 16.98
N ALA A 66 6.34 3.00 16.64
CA ALA A 66 6.84 3.94 17.63
C ALA A 66 5.72 4.77 18.27
N LYS A 67 4.60 4.95 17.55
CA LYS A 67 3.47 5.76 18.02
C LYS A 67 2.17 4.99 18.14
N ASN A 68 2.11 3.76 17.65
CA ASN A 68 0.87 2.99 17.60
C ASN A 68 1.17 1.54 17.94
N TYR A 69 0.23 0.87 18.56
CA TYR A 69 0.36 -0.56 18.80
C TYR A 69 -0.34 -1.30 17.67
N LEU A 70 0.42 -2.10 16.91
CA LEU A 70 -0.12 -2.95 15.86
C LEU A 70 -0.17 -4.39 16.35
N TYR A 71 -1.30 -5.06 16.13
CA TYR A 71 -1.51 -6.44 16.55
C TYR A 71 -0.92 -7.47 15.60
N ILE A 72 -0.20 -7.02 14.56
CA ILE A 72 0.42 -7.91 13.58
C ILE A 72 1.92 -7.66 13.53
N GLY A 73 2.66 -8.66 13.10
CA GLY A 73 4.10 -8.54 12.94
C GLY A 73 4.48 -7.83 11.65
N LYS A 74 5.78 -7.53 11.55
CA LYS A 74 6.33 -6.79 10.41
C LYS A 74 6.07 -7.47 9.08
N GLY A 75 6.28 -8.80 9.02
CA GLY A 75 6.08 -9.55 7.78
C GLY A 75 4.64 -9.48 7.30
N ASP A 76 3.69 -9.65 8.22
CA ASP A 76 2.27 -9.58 7.88
C ASP A 76 1.87 -8.17 7.45
N PHE A 77 2.42 -7.14 8.11
CA PHE A 77 2.17 -5.75 7.73
C PHE A 77 2.60 -5.49 6.28
N TYR A 78 3.82 -5.88 5.93
CA TYR A 78 4.32 -5.66 4.58
C TYR A 78 3.58 -6.50 3.54
N GLY A 79 3.04 -7.66 3.95
CA GLY A 79 2.14 -8.43 3.08
C GLY A 79 0.87 -7.66 2.75
N HIS A 80 0.26 -7.04 3.75
CA HIS A 80 -0.91 -6.18 3.53
C HIS A 80 -0.55 -4.97 2.66
N ARG A 81 0.66 -4.42 2.85
CA ARG A 81 1.12 -3.29 2.05
C ARG A 81 1.26 -3.67 0.57
N ILE A 82 1.77 -4.87 0.28
CA ILE A 82 1.85 -5.39 -1.09
C ILE A 82 0.45 -5.53 -1.68
N GLN A 83 -0.48 -6.07 -0.92
CA GLN A 83 -1.87 -6.18 -1.34
C GLN A 83 -2.46 -4.80 -1.66
N GLY A 84 -2.15 -3.81 -0.81
CA GLY A 84 -2.58 -2.43 -1.02
C GLY A 84 -2.01 -1.83 -2.30
N MET A 85 -0.73 -2.08 -2.59
CA MET A 85 -0.11 -1.62 -3.83
C MET A 85 -0.76 -2.25 -5.05
N ALA A 86 -1.12 -3.54 -4.99
CA ALA A 86 -1.83 -4.19 -6.07
C ALA A 86 -3.20 -3.54 -6.32
N ALA A 87 -3.90 -3.19 -5.24
CA ALA A 87 -5.18 -2.49 -5.34
C ALA A 87 -5.01 -1.11 -5.98
N ILE A 88 -3.99 -0.37 -5.56
CA ILE A 88 -3.69 0.96 -6.14
C ILE A 88 -3.44 0.84 -7.64
N LYS A 89 -2.64 -0.15 -8.06
CA LYS A 89 -2.38 -0.38 -9.48
C LYS A 89 -3.69 -0.60 -10.25
N ARG A 90 -4.57 -1.47 -9.74
CA ARG A 90 -5.85 -1.74 -10.40
C ARG A 90 -6.70 -0.48 -10.54
N TRP A 91 -6.77 0.34 -9.48
CA TRP A 91 -7.53 1.57 -9.51
C TRP A 91 -6.92 2.60 -10.45
N MET A 92 -5.60 2.71 -10.51
CA MET A 92 -4.92 3.60 -11.45
C MET A 92 -5.21 3.20 -12.90
N ILE A 93 -5.19 1.91 -13.19
CA ILE A 93 -5.51 1.41 -14.53
C ILE A 93 -6.98 1.73 -14.85
N LEU A 94 -7.87 1.48 -13.90
CA LEU A 94 -9.30 1.72 -14.08
C LEU A 94 -9.61 3.18 -14.42
N TYR A 95 -8.91 4.11 -13.74
CA TYR A 95 -9.10 5.54 -13.97
C TYR A 95 -8.24 6.09 -15.09
N GLY A 96 -7.48 5.24 -15.78
CA GLY A 96 -6.69 5.67 -16.94
C GLY A 96 -5.48 6.53 -16.62
N ILE A 97 -4.96 6.44 -15.39
CA ILE A 97 -3.79 7.22 -14.97
C ILE A 97 -2.53 6.38 -14.77
N TRP A 98 -2.58 5.10 -15.08
CA TRP A 98 -1.41 4.23 -15.03
C TRP A 98 -0.58 4.46 -16.29
N GLU A 99 0.66 4.94 -16.12
CA GLU A 99 1.49 5.39 -17.24
C GLU A 99 2.73 4.52 -17.48
N MET A 100 2.84 3.36 -16.83
CA MET A 100 3.95 2.45 -17.11
C MET A 100 3.74 1.63 -18.37
#